data_c1ae11fb4e9b943af9472b3ba513a618
#
_entry.id   c1ae11fb4e9b943af9472b3ba513a618
#
_cell.length_a   1.000
_cell.length_b   1.000
_cell.length_c   1.000
_cell.angle_alpha   90.00
_cell.angle_beta   90.00
_cell.angle_gamma   90.00
#
_symmetry.space_group_name_H-M   'P 1'
#
loop_
_entity.id
_entity.type
_entity.pdbx_description
1 polymer ?
#
loop_
_entity_poly.entity_id
_entity_poly.type
_entity_poly.pdbx_seq_one_letter_code
_entity_poly.pdbx_strand_id
1 'polypeptide(L)'
;KFPGEACEKGVWPRTDNVEWTTSFWPGQLWLAWEMTGKAHYRDAAERYLPSFARRIEQRIDTATHDLGFLYSLSCISAWRLTGNEAARRSALLAAERLMERFNPTARIIQAWGDLNDPEQQGRMIIDCNMNLPLLYWASEVTGQSRYREIALAHTATSMANLVRPDHSTYHTFFFDPETGAPV
;
A
#
# COMPACT_ATOMS: atom_id res chain seq x y z
N LYS A 1 -1.21 -15.15 -12.82
CA LYS A 1 -0.29 -14.13 -13.33
C LYS A 1 -0.99 -12.78 -13.40
N PHE A 2 -0.23 -11.70 -13.27
CA PHE A 2 -0.68 -10.31 -13.28
C PHE A 2 -0.11 -9.60 -14.51
N PRO A 3 -0.73 -8.48 -14.96
CA PRO A 3 -0.07 -7.58 -15.88
C PRO A 3 1.18 -6.99 -15.22
N GLY A 4 2.27 -6.89 -15.97
CA GLY A 4 3.48 -6.22 -15.52
C GLY A 4 3.30 -4.70 -15.41
N GLU A 5 4.31 -4.00 -14.92
CA GLU A 5 4.25 -2.56 -14.65
C GLU A 5 4.18 -1.72 -15.92
N ALA A 6 4.82 -2.17 -16.98
CA ALA A 6 4.93 -1.46 -18.25
C ALA A 6 4.39 -2.28 -19.40
N CYS A 7 3.81 -1.58 -20.37
CA CYS A 7 3.36 -2.16 -21.63
C CYS A 7 4.53 -2.16 -22.62
N GLU A 8 4.82 -3.31 -23.20
CA GLU A 8 5.82 -3.47 -24.26
C GLU A 8 5.13 -3.75 -25.59
N LYS A 9 5.30 -2.85 -26.57
CA LYS A 9 4.69 -2.96 -27.91
C LYS A 9 3.18 -3.28 -27.91
N GLY A 10 2.44 -2.66 -27.00
CA GLY A 10 1.00 -2.86 -26.88
C GLY A 10 0.59 -4.13 -26.11
N VAL A 11 1.52 -4.86 -25.50
CA VAL A 11 1.27 -6.06 -24.72
C VAL A 11 1.78 -5.87 -23.30
N TRP A 12 0.98 -6.26 -22.33
CA TRP A 12 1.39 -6.30 -20.92
C TRP A 12 2.09 -7.63 -20.62
N PRO A 13 3.36 -7.63 -20.24
CA PRO A 13 4.05 -8.87 -19.84
C PRO A 13 3.35 -9.47 -18.62
N ARG A 14 3.45 -10.80 -18.48
CA ARG A 14 2.85 -11.52 -17.36
C ARG A 14 3.87 -11.67 -16.23
N THR A 15 3.52 -11.17 -15.05
CA THR A 15 4.34 -11.29 -13.84
C THR A 15 3.66 -12.14 -12.76
N ASP A 16 4.43 -12.52 -11.76
CA ASP A 16 3.91 -13.04 -10.48
C ASP A 16 3.38 -11.89 -9.63
N ASN A 17 2.89 -12.18 -8.43
CA ASN A 17 2.45 -11.15 -7.49
C ASN A 17 3.68 -10.56 -6.76
N VAL A 18 4.44 -9.79 -7.49
CA VAL A 18 5.60 -9.02 -7.05
C VAL A 18 5.44 -7.59 -7.56
N GLU A 19 6.27 -6.67 -7.12
CA GLU A 19 6.19 -5.24 -7.44
C GLU A 19 4.89 -4.58 -6.90
N TRP A 20 4.72 -3.32 -7.13
CA TRP A 20 3.68 -2.50 -6.50
C TRP A 20 2.37 -2.42 -7.29
N THR A 21 2.37 -2.75 -8.58
CA THR A 21 1.22 -2.53 -9.47
C THR A 21 0.22 -3.68 -9.54
N THR A 22 0.55 -4.86 -9.01
CA THR A 22 -0.22 -6.09 -9.26
C THR A 22 -1.67 -6.04 -8.78
N SER A 23 -1.99 -5.20 -7.79
CA SER A 23 -3.36 -5.05 -7.27
C SER A 23 -4.28 -4.21 -8.16
N PHE A 24 -3.74 -3.40 -9.07
CA PHE A 24 -4.55 -2.56 -9.95
C PHE A 24 -5.44 -3.39 -10.86
N TRP A 25 -4.97 -4.54 -11.32
CA TRP A 25 -5.76 -5.42 -12.15
C TRP A 25 -6.98 -6.01 -11.41
N PRO A 26 -6.86 -6.71 -10.27
CA PRO A 26 -8.04 -7.10 -9.51
C PRO A 26 -8.88 -5.91 -9.04
N GLY A 27 -8.28 -4.75 -8.75
CA GLY A 27 -9.00 -3.52 -8.44
C GLY A 27 -9.96 -3.09 -9.56
N GLN A 28 -9.49 -3.12 -10.81
CA GLN A 28 -10.34 -2.84 -11.98
C GLN A 28 -11.46 -3.87 -12.13
N LEU A 29 -11.21 -5.14 -11.83
CA LEU A 29 -12.24 -6.19 -11.88
C LEU A 29 -13.31 -5.96 -10.81
N TRP A 30 -12.95 -5.55 -9.61
CA TRP A 30 -13.88 -5.17 -8.54
C TRP A 30 -14.76 -3.99 -8.96
N LEU A 31 -14.16 -2.94 -9.51
CA LEU A 31 -14.91 -1.78 -10.05
C LEU A 31 -15.85 -2.20 -11.18
N ALA A 32 -15.39 -3.04 -12.10
CA ALA A 32 -16.22 -3.52 -13.21
C ALA A 32 -17.43 -4.33 -12.70
N TRP A 33 -17.24 -5.13 -11.64
CA TRP A 33 -18.35 -5.83 -11.02
C TRP A 33 -19.32 -4.87 -10.33
N GLU A 34 -18.84 -3.94 -9.55
CA GLU A 34 -19.67 -2.94 -8.86
C GLU A 34 -20.51 -2.13 -9.85
N MET A 35 -19.92 -1.70 -10.96
CA MET A 35 -20.61 -0.92 -11.99
C MET A 35 -21.59 -1.72 -12.84
N THR A 36 -21.35 -3.02 -13.06
CA THR A 36 -22.12 -3.81 -14.05
C THR A 36 -22.96 -4.93 -13.45
N GLY A 37 -22.69 -5.36 -12.22
CA GLY A 37 -23.29 -6.52 -11.58
C GLY A 37 -22.93 -7.87 -12.21
N LYS A 38 -22.04 -7.90 -13.23
CA LYS A 38 -21.69 -9.12 -13.96
C LYS A 38 -20.75 -10.01 -13.14
N ALA A 39 -21.24 -11.18 -12.72
CA ALA A 39 -20.53 -12.09 -11.80
C ALA A 39 -19.14 -12.50 -12.29
N HIS A 40 -18.91 -12.62 -13.59
CA HIS A 40 -17.60 -13.03 -14.10
C HIS A 40 -16.45 -12.10 -13.73
N TYR A 41 -16.71 -10.81 -13.48
CA TYR A 41 -15.70 -9.87 -12.97
C TYR A 41 -15.32 -10.18 -11.52
N ARG A 42 -16.33 -10.42 -10.66
CA ARG A 42 -16.10 -10.87 -9.28
C ARG A 42 -15.31 -12.18 -9.25
N ASP A 43 -15.79 -13.18 -10.00
CA ASP A 43 -15.18 -14.51 -10.03
C ASP A 43 -13.73 -14.46 -10.53
N ALA A 44 -13.44 -13.54 -11.47
CA ALA A 44 -12.08 -13.29 -11.91
C ALA A 44 -11.21 -12.62 -10.83
N ALA A 45 -11.74 -11.61 -10.13
CA ALA A 45 -11.02 -10.91 -9.06
C ALA A 45 -10.70 -11.83 -7.87
N GLU A 46 -11.66 -12.66 -7.45
CA GLU A 46 -11.50 -13.61 -6.34
C GLU A 46 -10.34 -14.60 -6.57
N ARG A 47 -10.06 -14.99 -7.81
CA ARG A 47 -8.94 -15.90 -8.14
C ARG A 47 -7.57 -15.33 -7.78
N TYR A 48 -7.44 -14.02 -7.60
CA TYR A 48 -6.18 -13.38 -7.22
C TYR A 48 -5.95 -13.36 -5.71
N LEU A 49 -7.00 -13.44 -4.88
CA LEU A 49 -6.92 -13.30 -3.42
C LEU A 49 -5.94 -14.27 -2.75
N PRO A 50 -5.88 -15.58 -3.11
CA PRO A 50 -4.91 -16.49 -2.52
C PRO A 50 -3.46 -16.07 -2.75
N SER A 51 -3.18 -15.38 -3.87
CA SER A 51 -1.85 -14.88 -4.17
C SER A 51 -1.45 -13.71 -3.24
N PHE A 52 -2.39 -12.81 -2.91
CA PHE A 52 -2.16 -11.73 -1.95
C PHE A 52 -2.02 -12.27 -0.52
N ALA A 53 -2.84 -13.25 -0.12
CA ALA A 53 -2.69 -13.92 1.17
C ALA A 53 -1.29 -14.53 1.33
N ARG A 54 -0.85 -15.32 0.35
CA ARG A 54 0.50 -15.91 0.35
C ARG A 54 1.59 -14.83 0.40
N ARG A 55 1.45 -13.75 -0.39
CA ARG A 55 2.45 -12.67 -0.45
C ARG A 55 2.70 -12.07 0.92
N ILE A 56 1.64 -11.74 1.66
CA ILE A 56 1.80 -11.08 2.97
C ILE A 56 2.23 -12.05 4.06
N GLU A 57 1.69 -13.27 4.07
CA GLU A 57 2.02 -14.31 5.05
C GLU A 57 3.48 -14.74 4.95
N GLN A 58 3.99 -14.90 3.73
CA GLN A 58 5.37 -15.33 3.46
C GLN A 58 6.35 -14.17 3.29
N ARG A 59 5.90 -12.92 3.47
CA ARG A 59 6.70 -11.70 3.30
C ARG A 59 7.39 -11.60 1.93
N ILE A 60 6.71 -12.04 0.86
CA ILE A 60 7.25 -11.97 -0.49
C ILE A 60 7.14 -10.54 -0.98
N ASP A 61 8.29 -9.89 -1.25
CA ASP A 61 8.37 -8.53 -1.78
C ASP A 61 7.49 -7.53 -1.02
N THR A 62 7.66 -7.48 0.31
CA THR A 62 6.87 -6.63 1.21
C THR A 62 7.70 -5.51 1.85
N ALA A 63 8.95 -5.31 1.43
CA ALA A 63 9.83 -4.25 1.93
C ALA A 63 9.54 -2.89 1.26
N THR A 64 8.26 -2.52 1.20
CA THR A 64 7.75 -1.33 0.53
C THR A 64 6.55 -0.73 1.28
N HIS A 65 6.32 0.58 1.12
CA HIS A 65 5.10 1.23 1.59
C HIS A 65 3.88 0.92 0.71
N ASP A 66 4.08 0.38 -0.49
CA ASP A 66 3.02 0.09 -1.47
C ASP A 66 2.06 -1.02 -1.05
N LEU A 67 2.26 -1.59 0.13
CA LEU A 67 1.28 -2.47 0.78
C LEU A 67 -0.12 -1.84 0.83
N GLY A 68 -0.19 -0.50 0.91
CA GLY A 68 -1.45 0.22 0.84
C GLY A 68 -2.15 0.03 -0.50
N PHE A 69 -1.48 0.25 -1.64
CA PHE A 69 -2.01 -0.03 -2.98
C PHE A 69 -2.40 -1.49 -3.11
N LEU A 70 -1.47 -2.40 -2.77
CA LEU A 70 -1.63 -3.83 -2.95
C LEU A 70 -2.87 -4.38 -2.25
N TYR A 71 -3.11 -3.98 -1.01
CA TYR A 71 -4.17 -4.58 -0.18
C TYR A 71 -5.47 -3.78 -0.15
N SER A 72 -5.43 -2.47 -0.42
CA SER A 72 -6.65 -1.68 -0.56
C SER A 72 -7.44 -2.07 -1.81
N LEU A 73 -6.76 -2.16 -2.95
CA LEU A 73 -7.41 -2.44 -4.23
C LEU A 73 -7.79 -3.93 -4.39
N SER A 74 -7.11 -4.84 -3.71
CA SER A 74 -7.39 -6.27 -3.78
C SER A 74 -8.27 -6.75 -2.62
N CYS A 75 -7.70 -6.81 -1.42
CA CYS A 75 -8.29 -7.49 -0.28
C CYS A 75 -9.37 -6.67 0.43
N ILE A 76 -9.18 -5.34 0.62
CA ILE A 76 -10.23 -4.49 1.21
C ILE A 76 -11.43 -4.42 0.28
N SER A 77 -11.21 -4.24 -1.04
CA SER A 77 -12.29 -4.25 -2.01
C SER A 77 -13.08 -5.57 -1.98
N ALA A 78 -12.38 -6.71 -1.95
CA ALA A 78 -13.02 -8.01 -1.81
C ALA A 78 -13.87 -8.12 -0.55
N TRP A 79 -13.32 -7.74 0.60
CA TRP A 79 -14.05 -7.80 1.86
C TRP A 79 -15.28 -6.87 1.87
N ARG A 80 -15.12 -5.61 1.43
CA ARG A 80 -16.23 -4.64 1.39
C ARG A 80 -17.38 -5.08 0.50
N LEU A 81 -17.05 -5.68 -0.64
CA LEU A 81 -18.03 -6.04 -1.66
C LEU A 81 -18.65 -7.44 -1.46
N THR A 82 -17.94 -8.37 -0.80
CA THR A 82 -18.38 -9.77 -0.68
C THR A 82 -18.45 -10.30 0.76
N GLY A 83 -17.93 -9.57 1.73
CA GLY A 83 -17.79 -10.07 3.11
C GLY A 83 -16.67 -11.11 3.28
N ASN A 84 -15.70 -11.20 2.36
CA ASN A 84 -14.63 -12.19 2.40
C ASN A 84 -13.69 -11.98 3.58
N GLU A 85 -13.88 -12.74 4.66
CA GLU A 85 -13.10 -12.62 5.90
C GLU A 85 -11.63 -13.07 5.75
N ALA A 86 -11.30 -13.91 4.78
CA ALA A 86 -9.91 -14.27 4.50
C ALA A 86 -9.17 -13.06 3.89
N ALA A 87 -9.82 -12.34 2.98
CA ALA A 87 -9.28 -11.10 2.42
C ALA A 87 -9.12 -10.02 3.51
N ARG A 88 -10.10 -9.89 4.42
CA ARG A 88 -10.00 -8.97 5.56
C ARG A 88 -8.77 -9.27 6.42
N ARG A 89 -8.53 -10.53 6.77
CA ARG A 89 -7.33 -10.92 7.54
C ARG A 89 -6.04 -10.59 6.82
N SER A 90 -5.95 -10.83 5.52
CA SER A 90 -4.77 -10.48 4.72
C SER A 90 -4.51 -8.97 4.70
N ALA A 91 -5.56 -8.15 4.58
CA ALA A 91 -5.44 -6.68 4.61
C ALA A 91 -5.01 -6.18 6.00
N LEU A 92 -5.51 -6.76 7.09
CA LEU A 92 -5.05 -6.41 8.45
C LEU A 92 -3.57 -6.78 8.66
N LEU A 93 -3.14 -7.93 8.18
CA LEU A 93 -1.73 -8.32 8.24
C LEU A 93 -0.86 -7.36 7.42
N ALA A 94 -1.34 -6.88 6.28
CA ALA A 94 -0.64 -5.87 5.48
C ALA A 94 -0.56 -4.52 6.19
N ALA A 95 -1.60 -4.11 6.92
CA ALA A 95 -1.57 -2.91 7.73
C ALA A 95 -0.52 -2.99 8.85
N GLU A 96 -0.41 -4.14 9.53
CA GLU A 96 0.67 -4.36 10.51
C GLU A 96 2.06 -4.25 9.86
N ARG A 97 2.25 -4.85 8.69
CA ARG A 97 3.52 -4.77 7.96
C ARG A 97 3.86 -3.35 7.53
N LEU A 98 2.87 -2.58 7.11
CA LEU A 98 3.08 -1.18 6.75
C LEU A 98 3.50 -0.35 7.97
N MET A 99 2.91 -0.61 9.15
CA MET A 99 3.30 0.07 10.39
C MET A 99 4.75 -0.27 10.83
N GLU A 100 5.27 -1.46 10.53
CA GLU A 100 6.67 -1.82 10.82
C GLU A 100 7.66 -0.87 10.14
N ARG A 101 7.24 -0.18 9.06
CA ARG A 101 8.06 0.79 8.32
C ARG A 101 8.01 2.20 8.87
N PHE A 102 7.28 2.43 9.95
CA PHE A 102 7.17 3.74 10.56
C PHE A 102 8.39 4.06 11.42
N ASN A 103 9.07 5.16 11.10
CA ASN A 103 10.10 5.75 11.95
C ASN A 103 9.44 6.79 12.88
N PRO A 104 9.43 6.56 14.20
CA PRO A 104 8.76 7.47 15.14
C PRO A 104 9.49 8.80 15.32
N THR A 105 10.81 8.86 15.10
CA THR A 105 11.62 10.07 15.22
C THR A 105 11.37 11.01 14.04
N ALA A 106 11.52 10.51 12.82
CA ALA A 106 11.24 11.26 11.60
C ALA A 106 9.73 11.39 11.32
N ARG A 107 8.88 10.59 11.99
CA ARG A 107 7.42 10.55 11.83
C ARG A 107 6.98 10.23 10.40
N ILE A 108 7.69 9.32 9.75
CA ILE A 108 7.45 8.88 8.37
C ILE A 108 7.29 7.36 8.29
N ILE A 109 6.56 6.91 7.28
CA ILE A 109 6.62 5.53 6.79
C ILE A 109 7.67 5.52 5.69
N GLN A 110 8.73 4.72 5.88
CA GLN A 110 9.80 4.61 4.90
C GLN A 110 9.29 3.94 3.62
N ALA A 111 9.64 4.51 2.46
CA ALA A 111 9.11 4.09 1.17
C ALA A 111 9.48 2.64 0.82
N TRP A 112 10.72 2.37 0.50
CA TRP A 112 11.25 1.02 0.23
C TRP A 112 12.62 0.84 0.86
N GLY A 113 13.20 -0.34 0.66
CA GLY A 113 14.52 -0.71 1.13
C GLY A 113 14.51 -1.37 2.50
N ASP A 114 15.68 -1.87 2.88
CA ASP A 114 15.89 -2.50 4.17
C ASP A 114 15.86 -1.45 5.29
N LEU A 115 15.07 -1.70 6.32
CA LEU A 115 14.97 -0.84 7.49
C LEU A 115 16.22 -0.88 8.38
N ASN A 116 17.08 -1.89 8.19
CA ASN A 116 18.34 -2.05 8.94
C ASN A 116 19.55 -1.50 8.17
N ASP A 117 19.37 -1.06 6.93
CA ASP A 117 20.44 -0.47 6.12
C ASP A 117 20.42 1.06 6.27
N PRO A 118 21.43 1.67 6.93
CA PRO A 118 21.47 3.12 7.16
C PRO A 118 21.41 3.94 5.84
N GLU A 119 21.94 3.40 4.74
CA GLU A 119 21.93 4.11 3.44
C GLU A 119 20.54 4.13 2.77
N GLN A 120 19.62 3.27 3.24
CA GLN A 120 18.25 3.18 2.71
C GLN A 120 17.21 3.83 3.62
N GLN A 121 17.59 4.17 4.83
CA GLN A 121 16.68 4.77 5.82
C GLN A 121 16.29 6.22 5.48
N GLY A 122 15.21 6.68 6.12
CA GLY A 122 14.78 8.08 6.07
C GLY A 122 14.10 8.52 4.78
N ARG A 123 13.89 7.64 3.80
CA ARG A 123 13.25 7.98 2.53
C ARG A 123 11.73 8.06 2.65
N MET A 124 11.18 9.21 2.32
CA MET A 124 9.74 9.44 2.17
C MET A 124 9.40 9.80 0.71
N ILE A 125 8.29 9.28 0.20
CA ILE A 125 7.80 9.57 -1.14
C ILE A 125 6.34 10.03 -1.04
N ILE A 126 5.95 10.98 -1.90
CA ILE A 126 4.64 11.63 -1.86
C ILE A 126 3.47 10.64 -2.01
N ASP A 127 3.63 9.59 -2.79
CA ASP A 127 2.61 8.60 -3.06
C ASP A 127 2.31 7.68 -1.86
N CYS A 128 3.16 7.68 -0.82
CA CYS A 128 2.84 7.00 0.45
C CYS A 128 1.49 7.45 1.01
N ASN A 129 1.10 8.71 0.76
CA ASN A 129 -0.20 9.21 1.18
C ASN A 129 -1.38 8.46 0.54
N MET A 130 -1.19 7.87 -0.64
CA MET A 130 -2.17 6.98 -1.28
C MET A 130 -2.16 5.56 -0.69
N ASN A 131 -1.17 5.22 0.11
CA ASN A 131 -1.06 3.95 0.82
C ASN A 131 -1.69 3.99 2.23
N LEU A 132 -1.86 5.18 2.80
CA LEU A 132 -2.44 5.39 4.14
C LEU A 132 -3.92 4.95 4.28
N PRO A 133 -4.76 4.92 3.22
CA PRO A 133 -6.11 4.36 3.33
C PRO A 133 -6.17 2.96 3.94
N LEU A 134 -5.14 2.13 3.76
CA LEU A 134 -5.02 0.83 4.43
C LEU A 134 -5.00 0.98 5.96
N LEU A 135 -4.26 1.95 6.49
CA LEU A 135 -4.16 2.19 7.94
C LEU A 135 -5.44 2.82 8.49
N TYR A 136 -6.06 3.76 7.78
CA TYR A 136 -7.35 4.33 8.19
C TYR A 136 -8.43 3.27 8.26
N TRP A 137 -8.51 2.40 7.24
CA TRP A 137 -9.42 1.27 7.22
C TRP A 137 -9.15 0.30 8.39
N ALA A 138 -7.88 -0.04 8.64
CA ALA A 138 -7.53 -0.93 9.76
C ALA A 138 -7.95 -0.34 11.11
N SER A 139 -7.77 0.98 11.31
CA SER A 139 -8.25 1.67 12.51
C SER A 139 -9.77 1.59 12.66
N GLU A 140 -10.51 1.80 11.57
CA GLU A 140 -11.98 1.74 11.53
C GLU A 140 -12.50 0.35 11.93
N VAL A 141 -11.98 -0.70 11.29
CA VAL A 141 -12.53 -2.06 11.46
C VAL A 141 -12.06 -2.77 12.74
N THR A 142 -10.98 -2.29 13.37
CA THR A 142 -10.43 -2.87 14.60
C THR A 142 -10.72 -2.03 15.85
N GLY A 143 -11.06 -0.74 15.68
CA GLY A 143 -11.17 0.22 16.78
C GLY A 143 -9.82 0.64 17.38
N GLN A 144 -8.68 0.22 16.80
CA GLN A 144 -7.35 0.54 17.32
C GLN A 144 -6.84 1.86 16.72
N SER A 145 -6.62 2.88 17.56
CA SER A 145 -6.18 4.22 17.12
C SER A 145 -4.77 4.25 16.54
N ARG A 146 -3.90 3.32 16.94
CA ARG A 146 -2.48 3.28 16.53
C ARG A 146 -2.25 3.34 15.01
N TYR A 147 -3.13 2.70 14.23
CA TYR A 147 -3.05 2.76 12.76
C TYR A 147 -3.27 4.18 12.24
N ARG A 148 -4.35 4.83 12.73
CA ARG A 148 -4.68 6.20 12.35
C ARG A 148 -3.63 7.20 12.83
N GLU A 149 -3.07 7.01 14.01
CA GLU A 149 -2.04 7.88 14.58
C GLU A 149 -0.78 7.91 13.71
N ILE A 150 -0.31 6.75 13.25
CA ILE A 150 0.81 6.63 12.31
C ILE A 150 0.48 7.30 10.96
N ALA A 151 -0.71 7.05 10.41
CA ALA A 151 -1.14 7.67 9.16
C ALA A 151 -1.18 9.20 9.28
N LEU A 152 -1.72 9.76 10.35
CA LEU A 152 -1.76 11.20 10.61
C LEU A 152 -0.36 11.78 10.80
N ALA A 153 0.53 11.08 11.52
CA ALA A 153 1.90 11.51 11.72
C ALA A 153 2.64 11.64 10.38
N HIS A 154 2.53 10.61 9.52
CA HIS A 154 3.12 10.63 8.18
C HIS A 154 2.52 11.75 7.30
N THR A 155 1.20 11.90 7.31
CA THR A 155 0.53 12.97 6.55
C THR A 155 1.01 14.36 6.97
N ALA A 156 1.12 14.62 8.28
CA ALA A 156 1.60 15.91 8.78
C ALA A 156 3.04 16.20 8.33
N THR A 157 3.93 15.19 8.38
CA THR A 157 5.32 15.32 7.91
C THR A 157 5.37 15.53 6.38
N SER A 158 4.53 14.81 5.61
CA SER A 158 4.40 15.00 4.16
C SER A 158 3.98 16.41 3.80
N MET A 159 2.96 16.94 4.46
CA MET A 159 2.46 18.30 4.21
C MET A 159 3.51 19.36 4.52
N ALA A 160 4.28 19.17 5.59
CA ALA A 160 5.29 20.13 6.02
C ALA A 160 6.54 20.16 5.12
N ASN A 161 6.90 19.06 4.46
CA ASN A 161 8.18 18.91 3.78
C ASN A 161 8.08 18.64 2.28
N LEU A 162 7.02 17.96 1.82
CA LEU A 162 6.84 17.62 0.40
C LEU A 162 6.05 18.67 -0.37
N VAL A 163 5.16 19.41 0.27
CA VAL A 163 4.34 20.44 -0.39
C VAL A 163 5.07 21.77 -0.40
N ARG A 164 5.29 22.31 -1.60
CA ARG A 164 5.93 23.62 -1.78
C ARG A 164 4.93 24.77 -1.61
N PRO A 165 5.40 26.01 -1.43
CA PRO A 165 4.52 27.18 -1.30
C PRO A 165 3.62 27.44 -2.52
N ASP A 166 4.03 27.00 -3.70
CA ASP A 166 3.25 27.07 -4.94
C ASP A 166 2.27 25.90 -5.13
N HIS A 167 2.11 25.05 -4.11
CA HIS A 167 1.29 23.83 -4.09
C HIS A 167 1.78 22.69 -4.98
N SER A 168 2.94 22.81 -5.63
CA SER A 168 3.60 21.65 -6.23
C SER A 168 4.22 20.76 -5.16
N THR A 169 4.63 19.56 -5.53
CA THR A 169 5.24 18.62 -4.58
C THR A 169 6.62 18.15 -5.00
N TYR A 170 7.45 17.86 -4.03
CA TYR A 170 8.60 16.99 -4.26
C TYR A 170 8.10 15.56 -4.42
N HIS A 171 8.78 14.77 -5.25
CA HIS A 171 8.50 13.34 -5.35
C HIS A 171 9.04 12.60 -4.13
N THR A 172 10.29 12.86 -3.78
CA THR A 172 11.03 12.17 -2.72
C THR A 172 11.64 13.19 -1.77
N PHE A 173 11.71 12.83 -0.50
CA PHE A 173 12.36 13.62 0.54
C PHE A 173 13.10 12.68 1.50
N PHE A 174 14.18 13.16 2.11
CA PHE A 174 14.99 12.37 3.03
C PHE A 174 15.05 13.02 4.40
N PHE A 175 15.08 12.17 5.41
CA PHE A 175 15.23 12.54 6.80
C PHE A 175 16.35 11.72 7.43
N ASP A 176 17.08 12.33 8.34
CA ASP A 176 17.93 11.61 9.25
C ASP A 176 17.05 10.74 10.17
N PRO A 177 17.22 9.42 10.19
CA PRO A 177 16.33 8.52 10.93
C PRO A 177 16.51 8.61 12.45
N GLU A 178 17.65 9.13 12.95
CA GLU A 178 17.95 9.26 14.37
C GLU A 178 17.48 10.59 14.94
N THR A 179 17.61 11.67 14.19
CA THR A 179 17.26 13.02 14.64
C THR A 179 15.90 13.50 14.12
N GLY A 180 15.40 12.89 13.03
CA GLY A 180 14.20 13.33 12.33
C GLY A 180 14.38 14.62 11.54
N ALA A 181 15.60 15.11 11.41
CA ALA A 181 15.89 16.33 10.67
C ALA A 181 15.80 16.07 9.15
N PRO A 182 15.31 17.05 8.36
CA PRO A 182 15.44 17.05 6.91
C PRO A 182 16.89 17.00 6.45
N VAL A 183 17.20 16.22 5.40
CA VAL A 183 18.54 16.07 4.81
C VAL A 183 18.56 16.64 3.39
#